data_880d4816af964ba428234dd5ab787acb
#
_entry.id   880d4816af964ba428234dd5ab787acb
#
_cell.length_a   1.000
_cell.length_b   1.000
_cell.length_c   1.000
_cell.angle_alpha   90.00
_cell.angle_beta   90.00
_cell.angle_gamma   90.00
#
_symmetry.space_group_name_H-M   'P 1'
#
loop_
_entity.id
_entity.type
_entity.pdbx_description
1 polymer ?
#
loop_
_entity_poly.entity_id
_entity_poly.type
_entity_poly.pdbx_seq_one_letter_code
_entity_poly.pdbx_strand_id
1 'polypeptide(L)'
;MSASEVIVNEQALEDVASSIRNFVTAYREVIESAVRSIKANSSDWSDDDFNLLVSAVSSFLQDVEGIENATNQLVERINNKISAIHILHSMKI
;
A
#
# COMPACT_ATOMS: atom_id res chain seq x y z
N MET A 1 -8.86 6.83 -29.15
CA MET A 1 -9.18 7.38 -27.82
C MET A 1 -9.32 8.87 -27.90
N SER A 2 -10.42 9.41 -27.40
CA SER A 2 -10.64 10.86 -27.39
C SER A 2 -9.81 11.54 -26.31
N ALA A 3 -9.60 12.86 -26.44
CA ALA A 3 -8.88 13.64 -25.44
C ALA A 3 -9.59 13.61 -24.07
N SER A 4 -10.93 13.58 -24.08
CA SER A 4 -11.72 13.47 -22.85
C SER A 4 -11.50 12.16 -22.12
N GLU A 5 -11.41 11.05 -22.85
CA GLU A 5 -11.14 9.73 -22.27
C GLU A 5 -9.74 9.68 -21.65
N VAL A 6 -8.76 10.29 -22.29
CA VAL A 6 -7.40 10.37 -21.75
C VAL A 6 -7.38 11.12 -20.43
N ILE A 7 -8.07 12.26 -20.34
CA ILE A 7 -8.14 13.08 -19.10
C ILE A 7 -8.84 12.31 -17.99
N VAL A 8 -9.98 11.65 -18.29
CA VAL A 8 -10.72 10.86 -17.30
C VAL A 8 -9.87 9.70 -16.78
N ASN A 9 -9.15 9.02 -17.65
CA ASN A 9 -8.28 7.92 -17.26
C ASN A 9 -7.13 8.39 -16.35
N GLU A 10 -6.59 9.57 -16.62
CA GLU A 10 -5.55 10.17 -15.76
C GLU A 10 -6.06 10.39 -14.35
N GLN A 11 -7.23 11.02 -14.20
CA GLN A 11 -7.83 11.26 -12.90
C GLN A 11 -8.15 9.95 -12.18
N ALA A 12 -8.69 8.97 -12.88
CA ALA A 12 -8.98 7.65 -12.32
C ALA A 12 -7.70 6.96 -11.82
N LEU A 13 -6.60 7.06 -12.57
CA LEU A 13 -5.32 6.48 -12.17
C LEU A 13 -4.76 7.14 -10.91
N GLU A 14 -4.87 8.47 -10.81
CA GLU A 14 -4.45 9.21 -9.61
C GLU A 14 -5.28 8.80 -8.39
N ASP A 15 -6.59 8.67 -8.55
CA ASP A 15 -7.50 8.25 -7.49
C ASP A 15 -7.16 6.83 -7.00
N VAL A 16 -6.89 5.91 -7.92
CA VAL A 16 -6.49 4.55 -7.60
C VAL A 16 -5.17 4.54 -6.83
N ALA A 17 -4.17 5.27 -7.30
CA ALA A 17 -2.87 5.36 -6.63
C ALA A 17 -3.00 5.87 -5.20
N SER A 18 -3.80 6.92 -5.02
CA SER A 18 -4.07 7.51 -3.70
C SER A 18 -4.79 6.54 -2.77
N SER A 19 -5.81 5.84 -3.28
CA SER A 19 -6.57 4.85 -2.51
C SER A 19 -5.69 3.68 -2.07
N ILE A 20 -4.82 3.19 -2.93
CA ILE A 20 -3.90 2.10 -2.61
C ILE A 20 -2.93 2.52 -1.51
N ARG A 21 -2.34 3.72 -1.61
CA ARG A 21 -1.43 4.24 -0.59
C ARG A 21 -2.11 4.38 0.76
N ASN A 22 -3.32 4.92 0.78
CA ASN A 22 -4.10 5.08 2.00
C ASN A 22 -4.41 3.73 2.65
N PHE A 23 -4.78 2.74 1.85
CA PHE A 23 -5.04 1.39 2.32
C PHE A 23 -3.80 0.76 2.96
N VAL A 24 -2.66 0.84 2.30
CA VAL A 24 -1.40 0.27 2.80
C VAL A 24 -0.99 0.94 4.11
N THR A 25 -1.09 2.27 4.19
CA THR A 25 -0.78 3.02 5.40
C THR A 25 -1.68 2.59 6.57
N ALA A 26 -2.99 2.50 6.34
CA ALA A 26 -3.95 2.06 7.35
C ALA A 26 -3.68 0.62 7.81
N TYR A 27 -3.37 -0.27 6.88
CA TYR A 27 -3.08 -1.67 7.18
C TYR A 27 -1.82 -1.78 8.05
N ARG A 28 -0.75 -1.05 7.71
CA ARG A 28 0.47 -0.99 8.51
C ARG A 28 0.20 -0.51 9.93
N GLU A 29 -0.58 0.55 10.09
CA GLU A 29 -0.93 1.10 11.40
C GLU A 29 -1.66 0.08 12.28
N VAL A 30 -2.57 -0.70 11.69
CA VAL A 30 -3.28 -1.76 12.41
C VAL A 30 -2.31 -2.82 12.91
N ILE A 31 -1.38 -3.26 12.08
CA ILE A 31 -0.38 -4.27 12.46
C ILE A 31 0.56 -3.73 13.54
N GLU A 32 1.03 -2.50 13.41
CA GLU A 32 1.90 -1.88 14.42
C GLU A 32 1.19 -1.73 15.76
N SER A 33 -0.09 -1.37 15.74
CA SER A 33 -0.92 -1.30 16.95
C SER A 33 -1.05 -2.67 17.62
N ALA A 34 -1.27 -3.73 16.83
CA ALA A 34 -1.33 -5.09 17.34
C ALA A 34 -0.01 -5.51 18.01
N VAL A 35 1.12 -5.19 17.38
CA VAL A 35 2.46 -5.46 17.94
C VAL A 35 2.64 -4.77 19.28
N ARG A 36 2.27 -3.50 19.37
CA ARG A 36 2.36 -2.75 20.64
C ARG A 36 1.50 -3.38 21.73
N SER A 37 0.28 -3.80 21.41
CA SER A 37 -0.61 -4.47 22.35
C SER A 37 -0.03 -5.79 22.84
N ILE A 38 0.56 -6.58 21.97
CA ILE A 38 1.22 -7.83 22.32
C ILE A 38 2.37 -7.59 23.29
N LYS A 39 3.23 -6.62 22.99
CA LYS A 39 4.36 -6.26 23.85
C LYS A 39 3.90 -5.76 25.22
N ALA A 40 2.85 -4.95 25.26
CA ALA A 40 2.33 -4.40 26.51
C ALA A 40 1.74 -5.48 27.43
N ASN A 41 1.24 -6.57 26.87
CA ASN A 41 0.59 -7.64 27.62
C ASN A 41 1.42 -8.93 27.68
N SER A 42 2.70 -8.87 27.31
CA SER A 42 3.55 -10.05 27.21
C SER A 42 3.76 -10.78 28.55
N SER A 43 3.66 -10.08 29.67
CA SER A 43 3.82 -10.68 30.99
C SER A 43 2.69 -11.65 31.37
N ASP A 44 1.54 -11.55 30.71
CA ASP A 44 0.37 -12.37 30.96
C ASP A 44 0.32 -13.65 30.10
N TRP A 45 1.31 -13.84 29.22
CA TRP A 45 1.34 -14.93 28.26
C TRP A 45 2.34 -16.01 28.65
N SER A 46 2.03 -17.27 28.33
CA SER A 46 3.02 -18.34 28.42
C SER A 46 4.07 -18.14 27.32
N ASP A 47 5.29 -18.69 27.52
CA ASP A 47 6.36 -18.58 26.54
C ASP A 47 5.95 -19.16 25.19
N ASP A 48 5.25 -20.30 25.19
CA ASP A 48 4.80 -20.96 23.95
C ASP A 48 3.74 -20.13 23.23
N ASP A 49 2.76 -19.61 23.96
CA ASP A 49 1.70 -18.78 23.39
C ASP A 49 2.27 -17.48 22.86
N PHE A 50 3.17 -16.86 23.60
CA PHE A 50 3.83 -15.62 23.18
C PHE A 50 4.64 -15.85 21.90
N ASN A 51 5.43 -16.93 21.85
CA ASN A 51 6.24 -17.25 20.67
C ASN A 51 5.37 -17.53 19.45
N LEU A 52 4.26 -18.23 19.63
CA LEU A 52 3.31 -18.50 18.54
C LEU A 52 2.74 -17.19 17.97
N LEU A 53 2.36 -16.28 18.86
CA LEU A 53 1.79 -14.99 18.49
C LEU A 53 2.83 -14.11 17.79
N VAL A 54 4.07 -14.07 18.30
CA VAL A 54 5.17 -13.33 17.67
C VAL A 54 5.44 -13.86 16.26
N SER A 55 5.43 -15.18 16.07
CA SER A 55 5.62 -15.79 14.76
C SER A 55 4.51 -15.39 13.77
N ALA A 56 3.25 -15.39 14.24
CA ALA A 56 2.12 -14.99 13.41
C ALA A 56 2.23 -13.51 13.01
N VAL A 57 2.57 -12.64 13.94
CA VAL A 57 2.73 -11.20 13.67
C VAL A 57 3.91 -10.96 12.74
N SER A 58 5.01 -11.68 12.91
CA SER A 58 6.17 -11.58 12.01
C SER A 58 5.81 -11.96 10.58
N SER A 59 5.00 -13.01 10.40
CA SER A 59 4.48 -13.40 9.09
C SER A 59 3.63 -12.30 8.46
N PHE A 60 2.74 -11.69 9.26
CA PHE A 60 1.93 -10.56 8.79
C PHE A 60 2.80 -9.38 8.38
N LEU A 61 3.84 -9.05 9.13
CA LEU A 61 4.77 -7.96 8.77
C LEU A 61 5.49 -8.23 7.45
N GLN A 62 5.91 -9.47 7.21
CA GLN A 62 6.51 -9.86 5.94
C GLN A 62 5.52 -9.69 4.79
N ASP A 63 4.26 -10.09 5.00
CA ASP A 63 3.20 -9.92 4.01
C ASP A 63 2.94 -8.44 3.72
N VAL A 64 2.94 -7.60 4.75
CA VAL A 64 2.78 -6.14 4.60
C VAL A 64 3.92 -5.57 3.77
N GLU A 65 5.16 -5.96 4.02
CA GLU A 65 6.31 -5.51 3.24
C GLU A 65 6.19 -5.91 1.77
N GLY A 66 5.76 -7.15 1.51
CA GLY A 66 5.51 -7.63 0.15
C GLY A 66 4.42 -6.82 -0.55
N ILE A 67 3.33 -6.53 0.16
CA ILE A 67 2.22 -5.71 -0.36
C ILE A 67 2.70 -4.29 -0.63
N GLU A 68 3.48 -3.70 0.27
CA GLU A 68 4.03 -2.35 0.08
C GLU A 68 4.94 -2.28 -1.14
N ASN A 69 5.81 -3.26 -1.32
CA ASN A 69 6.71 -3.30 -2.47
C ASN A 69 5.93 -3.42 -3.78
N ALA A 70 4.95 -4.32 -3.83
CA ALA A 70 4.08 -4.47 -4.99
C ALA A 70 3.28 -3.21 -5.27
N THR A 71 2.78 -2.56 -4.22
CA THR A 71 2.01 -1.32 -4.32
C THR A 71 2.88 -0.19 -4.85
N ASN A 72 4.10 -0.05 -4.34
CA ASN A 72 5.03 0.99 -4.81
C ASN A 72 5.37 0.79 -6.30
N GLN A 73 5.57 -0.44 -6.74
CA GLN A 73 5.78 -0.75 -8.16
C GLN A 73 4.56 -0.39 -9.01
N LEU A 74 3.36 -0.70 -8.52
CA LEU A 74 2.13 -0.38 -9.21
C LEU A 74 1.93 1.13 -9.30
N VAL A 75 2.14 1.85 -8.20
CA VAL A 75 2.03 3.31 -8.16
C VAL A 75 3.04 3.95 -9.12
N GLU A 76 4.26 3.45 -9.16
CA GLU A 76 5.27 3.92 -10.10
C GLU A 76 4.83 3.75 -11.55
N ARG A 77 4.27 2.57 -11.88
CA ARG A 77 3.72 2.32 -13.23
C ARG A 77 2.56 3.25 -13.57
N ILE A 78 1.69 3.50 -12.60
CA ILE A 78 0.57 4.43 -12.76
C ILE A 78 1.09 5.84 -13.02
N ASN A 79 2.06 6.30 -12.22
CA ASN A 79 2.67 7.63 -12.39
C ASN A 79 3.37 7.76 -13.74
N ASN A 80 4.04 6.71 -14.21
CA ASN A 80 4.67 6.71 -15.52
C ASN A 80 3.63 6.82 -16.65
N LYS A 81 2.48 6.15 -16.50
CA LYS A 81 1.38 6.28 -17.44
C LYS A 81 0.78 7.68 -17.44
N ILE A 82 0.61 8.26 -16.28
CA ILE A 82 0.11 9.64 -16.13
C ILE A 82 1.08 10.61 -16.81
N SER A 83 2.38 10.47 -16.59
CA SER A 83 3.41 11.30 -17.21
C SER A 83 3.37 11.18 -18.76
N ALA A 84 3.22 9.95 -19.26
CA ALA A 84 3.11 9.72 -20.70
C ALA A 84 1.86 10.37 -21.30
N ILE A 85 0.74 10.34 -20.58
CA ILE A 85 -0.50 11.00 -20.98
C ILE A 85 -0.31 12.52 -21.04
N HIS A 86 0.35 13.10 -20.04
CA HIS A 86 0.66 14.54 -20.01
C HIS A 86 1.54 14.94 -21.19
N ILE A 87 2.57 14.18 -21.49
CA ILE A 87 3.45 14.42 -22.64
C ILE A 87 2.65 14.37 -23.93
N LEU A 88 1.79 13.37 -24.08
CA LEU A 88 0.95 13.22 -25.26
C LEU A 88 0.02 14.43 -25.45
N HIS A 89 -0.56 14.93 -24.34
CA HIS A 89 -1.39 16.14 -24.37
C HIS A 89 -0.59 17.35 -24.79
N SER A 90 0.62 17.51 -24.30
CA SER A 90 1.50 18.63 -24.64
C SER A 90 1.87 18.65 -26.13
N MET A 91 1.94 17.47 -26.72
CA MET A 91 2.30 17.33 -28.16
C MET A 91 1.15 17.58 -29.15
N LYS A 92 -0.05 17.77 -28.62
CA LYS A 92 -1.27 17.94 -29.45
C LYS A 92 -1.60 19.38 -29.81
N ILE A 93 -0.70 20.26 -29.70
CA ILE A 93 -0.92 21.69 -30.00
C ILE A 93 -0.91 21.95 -31.50
#